data_6f73d32b650d892e948aa7ead7e21117
#
_entry.id   6f73d32b650d892e948aa7ead7e21117
#
_cell.length_a   1.000
_cell.length_b   1.000
_cell.length_c   1.000
_cell.angle_alpha   90.00
_cell.angle_beta   90.00
_cell.angle_gamma   90.00
#
_symmetry.space_group_name_H-M   'P 1'
#
loop_
_entity.id
_entity.type
_entity.pdbx_description
1 polymer ?
#
loop_
_entity_poly.entity_id
_entity_poly.type
_entity_poly.pdbx_seq_one_letter_code
_entity_poly.pdbx_strand_id
1 'polypeptide(L)'
;LVTEAQPKMFDIMIGVAGGEFYGHQSEHGSFVLGGNSGLQAFTSNNDNFVTNSLTAPCISRGIIKYFPILDKVKVVRTWSGWYDQCIDVLPVIDNVKEVPGLTVAFGFSGHGFGISPAVSIALSELILNGKSTTIDISQLNYDRFKAKG
;
A
#
# COMPACT_ATOMS: atom_id res chain seq x y z
N LEU A 1 2.16 10.14 -7.83
CA LEU A 1 2.43 11.49 -8.35
C LEU A 1 1.82 12.57 -7.47
N VAL A 2 2.35 13.79 -7.57
CA VAL A 2 1.81 15.01 -6.95
C VAL A 2 1.58 16.03 -8.04
N THR A 3 0.49 16.78 -7.94
CA THR A 3 0.16 17.85 -8.86
C THR A 3 0.48 19.24 -8.31
N GLU A 4 0.48 20.26 -9.16
CA GLU A 4 0.36 21.64 -8.72
C GLU A 4 -0.92 21.84 -7.90
N ALA A 5 -0.95 22.87 -7.06
CA ALA A 5 -2.10 23.17 -6.21
C ALA A 5 -3.32 23.58 -7.06
N GLN A 6 -4.49 23.10 -6.67
CA GLN A 6 -5.78 23.42 -7.23
C GLN A 6 -6.72 23.93 -6.11
N PRO A 7 -7.76 24.66 -6.44
CA PRO A 7 -8.81 24.96 -5.47
C PRO A 7 -9.32 23.67 -4.80
N LYS A 8 -9.77 23.79 -3.56
CA LYS A 8 -10.27 22.63 -2.80
C LYS A 8 -11.49 22.02 -3.49
N MET A 9 -11.42 20.74 -3.78
CA MET A 9 -12.47 19.95 -4.44
C MET A 9 -12.93 18.77 -3.58
N PHE A 10 -12.02 18.17 -2.80
CA PHE A 10 -12.27 16.95 -2.03
C PHE A 10 -11.76 17.09 -0.60
N ASP A 11 -12.58 16.65 0.35
CA ASP A 11 -12.25 16.60 1.78
C ASP A 11 -11.91 15.17 2.25
N ILE A 12 -12.07 14.19 1.37
CA ILE A 12 -11.89 12.79 1.67
C ILE A 12 -10.88 12.16 0.70
N MET A 13 -10.35 11.03 1.11
CA MET A 13 -9.61 10.16 0.21
C MET A 13 -10.56 9.53 -0.81
N ILE A 14 -10.14 9.47 -2.04
CA ILE A 14 -10.88 8.92 -3.16
C ILE A 14 -10.11 7.74 -3.77
N GLY A 15 -10.83 6.78 -4.32
CA GLY A 15 -10.24 5.64 -5.01
C GLY A 15 -11.29 4.87 -5.80
N VAL A 16 -10.82 4.03 -6.70
CA VAL A 16 -11.63 3.15 -7.54
C VAL A 16 -11.39 1.70 -7.16
N ALA A 17 -12.47 0.95 -7.02
CA ALA A 17 -12.39 -0.50 -6.84
C ALA A 17 -11.59 -1.12 -8.00
N GLY A 18 -10.60 -1.95 -7.65
CA GLY A 18 -9.65 -2.48 -8.63
C GLY A 18 -8.33 -1.70 -8.72
N GLY A 19 -8.19 -0.57 -7.97
CA GLY A 19 -6.92 0.12 -7.80
C GLY A 19 -6.42 0.89 -9.02
N GLU A 20 -7.30 1.23 -9.99
CA GLU A 20 -6.90 2.04 -11.13
C GLU A 20 -6.27 3.36 -10.67
N PHE A 21 -6.85 3.97 -9.65
CA PHE A 21 -6.23 5.07 -8.93
C PHE A 21 -6.77 5.20 -7.50
N TYR A 22 -6.02 5.87 -6.65
CA TYR A 22 -6.40 6.30 -5.31
C TYR A 22 -5.63 7.55 -4.92
N GLY A 23 -6.11 8.27 -3.93
CA GLY A 23 -5.41 9.43 -3.39
C GLY A 23 -6.31 10.42 -2.71
N HIS A 24 -5.77 11.59 -2.46
CA HIS A 24 -6.46 12.68 -1.78
C HIS A 24 -5.95 14.03 -2.27
N GLN A 25 -6.70 15.07 -1.96
CA GLN A 25 -6.24 16.44 -2.10
C GLN A 25 -5.68 16.91 -0.76
N SER A 26 -4.45 17.41 -0.76
CA SER A 26 -3.82 17.97 0.44
C SER A 26 -4.49 19.28 0.87
N GLU A 27 -4.22 19.73 2.09
CA GLU A 27 -4.70 21.03 2.58
C GLU A 27 -4.22 22.19 1.73
N HIS A 28 -3.05 22.09 1.13
CA HIS A 28 -2.48 23.10 0.23
C HIS A 28 -3.01 23.04 -1.21
N GLY A 29 -3.95 22.11 -1.50
CA GLY A 29 -4.61 22.00 -2.78
C GLY A 29 -3.95 21.01 -3.78
N SER A 30 -2.74 20.52 -3.53
CA SER A 30 -2.10 19.55 -4.41
C SER A 30 -2.79 18.18 -4.29
N PHE A 31 -2.99 17.52 -5.42
CA PHE A 31 -3.42 16.13 -5.41
C PHE A 31 -2.22 15.20 -5.24
N VAL A 32 -2.33 14.25 -4.31
CA VAL A 32 -1.41 13.14 -4.11
C VAL A 32 -2.12 11.88 -4.57
N LEU A 33 -1.68 11.35 -5.70
CA LEU A 33 -2.41 10.29 -6.40
C LEU A 33 -1.47 9.13 -6.75
N GLY A 34 -1.96 7.94 -6.54
CA GLY A 34 -1.31 6.70 -6.91
C GLY A 34 -2.28 5.77 -7.63
N GLY A 35 -1.81 4.62 -8.02
CA GLY A 35 -2.66 3.62 -8.65
C GLY A 35 -1.85 2.60 -9.43
N ASN A 36 -2.57 1.59 -9.91
CA ASN A 36 -2.02 0.61 -10.81
C ASN A 36 -1.93 1.25 -12.21
N SER A 37 -0.72 1.46 -12.67
CA SER A 37 -0.48 2.06 -14.00
C SER A 37 -0.87 1.15 -15.16
N GLY A 38 -1.30 -0.10 -14.90
CA GLY A 38 -1.46 -1.13 -15.94
C GLY A 38 -0.12 -1.58 -16.55
N LEU A 39 0.95 -0.89 -16.22
CA LEU A 39 2.31 -1.31 -16.46
C LEU A 39 2.72 -2.07 -15.22
N GLN A 40 2.55 -3.38 -15.25
CA GLN A 40 3.19 -4.25 -14.25
C GLN A 40 4.65 -3.87 -14.19
N ALA A 41 5.16 -3.74 -12.98
CA ALA A 41 6.55 -3.43 -12.76
C ALA A 41 7.39 -4.22 -13.74
N PHE A 42 8.04 -3.54 -14.65
CA PHE A 42 9.12 -4.17 -15.38
C PHE A 42 10.10 -4.56 -14.29
N THR A 43 10.14 -5.83 -13.98
CA THR A 43 11.17 -6.41 -13.15
C THR A 43 12.48 -6.21 -13.89
N SER A 44 13.01 -5.00 -13.81
CA SER A 44 14.41 -4.81 -14.09
C SER A 44 15.13 -5.46 -12.93
N ASN A 45 16.06 -6.35 -13.21
CA ASN A 45 17.00 -6.91 -12.24
C ASN A 45 17.88 -5.83 -11.57
N ASN A 46 17.49 -4.57 -11.64
CA ASN A 46 18.17 -3.45 -11.05
C ASN A 46 17.46 -3.09 -9.75
N ASP A 47 18.16 -3.17 -8.65
CA ASP A 47 17.74 -2.75 -7.30
C ASP A 47 17.42 -1.23 -7.19
N ASN A 48 17.47 -0.51 -8.28
CA ASN A 48 17.19 0.91 -8.32
C ASN A 48 15.70 1.16 -8.54
N PHE A 49 15.10 1.90 -7.62
CA PHE A 49 13.74 2.44 -7.73
C PHE A 49 13.68 3.49 -8.84
N VAL A 50 13.47 3.05 -10.06
CA VAL A 50 13.35 3.97 -11.19
C VAL A 50 11.88 4.18 -11.51
N THR A 51 11.40 5.40 -11.32
CA THR A 51 10.11 5.82 -11.87
C THR A 51 10.19 5.75 -13.39
N ASN A 52 9.41 4.88 -13.99
CA ASN A 52 9.35 4.75 -15.43
C ASN A 52 8.70 6.01 -16.03
N SER A 53 9.16 6.45 -17.20
CA SER A 53 8.59 7.58 -17.95
C SER A 53 7.09 7.43 -18.27
N LEU A 54 6.57 6.21 -18.30
CA LEU A 54 5.17 5.90 -18.54
C LEU A 54 4.31 5.91 -17.26
N THR A 55 4.90 5.91 -16.07
CA THR A 55 4.16 5.85 -14.80
C THR A 55 3.20 7.03 -14.63
N ALA A 56 3.69 8.25 -14.78
CA ALA A 56 2.85 9.44 -14.63
C ALA A 56 1.74 9.51 -15.70
N PRO A 57 2.02 9.32 -17.00
CA PRO A 57 0.98 9.29 -18.02
C PRO A 57 -0.10 8.23 -17.78
N CYS A 58 0.26 7.03 -17.34
CA CYS A 58 -0.69 5.96 -17.07
C CYS A 58 -1.59 6.27 -15.88
N ILE A 59 -1.04 6.73 -14.76
CA ILE A 59 -1.83 7.15 -13.60
C ILE A 59 -2.73 8.33 -13.97
N SER A 60 -2.19 9.34 -14.66
CA SER A 60 -2.96 10.51 -15.10
C SER A 60 -4.14 10.12 -15.99
N ARG A 61 -3.96 9.16 -16.90
CA ARG A 61 -5.06 8.65 -17.73
C ARG A 61 -6.17 8.02 -16.88
N GLY A 62 -5.82 7.23 -15.88
CA GLY A 62 -6.79 6.66 -14.93
C GLY A 62 -7.57 7.77 -14.20
N ILE A 63 -6.87 8.79 -13.74
CA ILE A 63 -7.48 9.93 -13.02
C ILE A 63 -8.42 10.71 -13.91
N ILE A 64 -7.99 11.11 -15.11
CA ILE A 64 -8.76 11.93 -16.05
C ILE A 64 -10.03 11.19 -16.51
N LYS A 65 -10.00 9.89 -16.61
CA LYS A 65 -11.18 9.06 -16.90
C LYS A 65 -12.33 9.32 -15.91
N TYR A 66 -12.03 9.51 -14.64
CA TYR A 66 -13.02 9.72 -13.58
C TYR A 66 -13.19 11.20 -13.20
N PHE A 67 -12.13 11.98 -13.34
CA PHE A 67 -12.10 13.41 -13.02
C PHE A 67 -11.57 14.24 -14.20
N PRO A 68 -12.36 14.43 -15.27
CA PRO A 68 -11.92 15.17 -16.47
C PRO A 68 -11.49 16.61 -16.17
N ILE A 69 -11.98 17.18 -15.07
CA ILE A 69 -11.60 18.53 -14.62
C ILE A 69 -10.09 18.66 -14.35
N LEU A 70 -9.40 17.55 -14.13
CA LEU A 70 -7.98 17.50 -13.83
C LEU A 70 -7.10 17.32 -15.09
N ASP A 71 -7.66 17.38 -16.29
CA ASP A 71 -6.95 17.09 -17.55
C ASP A 71 -5.79 18.04 -17.84
N LYS A 72 -5.85 19.26 -17.32
CA LYS A 72 -4.85 20.31 -17.52
C LYS A 72 -3.95 20.55 -16.32
N VAL A 73 -4.17 19.82 -15.24
CA VAL A 73 -3.40 19.99 -14.00
C VAL A 73 -1.99 19.38 -14.19
N LYS A 74 -0.97 20.16 -13.87
CA LYS A 74 0.42 19.74 -14.09
C LYS A 74 0.88 18.82 -12.98
N VAL A 75 1.55 17.73 -13.37
CA VAL A 75 2.26 16.85 -12.46
C VAL A 75 3.60 17.49 -12.12
N VAL A 76 3.86 17.73 -10.83
CA VAL A 76 5.10 18.37 -10.36
C VAL A 76 6.11 17.36 -9.81
N ARG A 77 5.65 16.17 -9.41
CA ARG A 77 6.53 15.11 -8.88
C ARG A 77 5.92 13.73 -9.11
N THR A 78 6.81 12.77 -9.39
CA THR A 78 6.50 11.34 -9.42
C THR A 78 7.52 10.56 -8.60
N TRP A 79 7.09 9.43 -8.05
CA TRP A 79 7.97 8.44 -7.43
C TRP A 79 7.35 7.06 -7.57
N SER A 80 8.14 6.05 -7.37
CA SER A 80 7.74 4.66 -7.23
C SER A 80 8.51 4.02 -6.09
N GLY A 81 8.04 2.89 -5.62
CA GLY A 81 8.67 2.11 -4.57
C GLY A 81 8.21 0.67 -4.62
N TRP A 82 8.96 -0.18 -3.97
CA TRP A 82 8.56 -1.57 -3.73
C TRP A 82 7.60 -1.61 -2.56
N TYR A 83 6.65 -2.52 -2.61
CA TYR A 83 5.88 -2.90 -1.45
C TYR A 83 5.86 -4.43 -1.34
N ASP A 84 5.78 -4.88 -0.12
CA ASP A 84 5.80 -6.29 0.23
C ASP A 84 4.39 -6.86 0.07
N GLN A 85 4.19 -7.73 -0.91
CA GLN A 85 2.90 -8.32 -1.22
C GLN A 85 2.85 -9.79 -0.84
N CYS A 86 1.91 -10.13 0.04
CA CYS A 86 1.56 -11.50 0.33
C CYS A 86 0.69 -12.10 -0.78
N ILE A 87 0.81 -13.41 -1.01
CA ILE A 87 0.09 -14.10 -2.09
C ILE A 87 -1.44 -14.08 -1.90
N ASP A 88 -1.90 -14.05 -0.65
CA ASP A 88 -3.31 -13.95 -0.26
C ASP A 88 -3.74 -12.53 0.13
N VAL A 89 -2.84 -11.55 -0.08
CA VAL A 89 -3.05 -10.13 0.24
C VAL A 89 -3.20 -9.84 1.74
N LEU A 90 -3.10 -10.84 2.62
CA LEU A 90 -3.15 -10.68 4.08
C LEU A 90 -1.73 -10.65 4.65
N PRO A 91 -1.44 -9.81 5.65
CA PRO A 91 -0.13 -9.79 6.29
C PRO A 91 0.15 -11.09 7.06
N VAL A 92 1.42 -11.37 7.29
CA VAL A 92 1.85 -12.38 8.25
C VAL A 92 2.20 -11.69 9.55
N ILE A 93 1.60 -12.11 10.66
CA ILE A 93 1.90 -11.61 12.01
C ILE A 93 1.90 -12.83 12.94
N ASP A 94 3.08 -13.28 13.35
CA ASP A 94 3.19 -14.48 14.18
C ASP A 94 4.55 -14.61 14.86
N ASN A 95 4.64 -15.53 15.82
CA ASN A 95 5.89 -16.05 16.34
C ASN A 95 6.36 -17.24 15.50
N VAL A 96 7.60 -17.19 15.04
CA VAL A 96 8.19 -18.28 14.24
C VAL A 96 8.59 -19.43 15.14
N LYS A 97 7.88 -20.53 15.09
CA LYS A 97 8.05 -21.68 16.00
C LYS A 97 9.44 -22.33 15.87
N GLU A 98 9.98 -22.33 14.66
CA GLU A 98 11.29 -22.88 14.36
C GLU A 98 12.45 -22.03 14.89
N VAL A 99 12.19 -20.77 15.26
CA VAL A 99 13.20 -19.83 15.74
C VAL A 99 12.68 -19.17 17.02
N PRO A 100 12.93 -19.75 18.20
CA PRO A 100 12.46 -19.18 19.47
C PRO A 100 12.89 -17.73 19.65
N GLY A 101 11.93 -16.87 19.99
CA GLY A 101 12.15 -15.43 20.18
C GLY A 101 12.04 -14.58 18.91
N LEU A 102 11.81 -15.18 17.74
CA LEU A 102 11.56 -14.45 16.50
C LEU A 102 10.05 -14.20 16.32
N THR A 103 9.65 -12.93 16.36
CA THR A 103 8.32 -12.47 15.95
C THR A 103 8.44 -11.77 14.61
N VAL A 104 7.53 -12.04 13.70
CA VAL A 104 7.52 -11.47 12.35
C VAL A 104 6.23 -10.70 12.07
N ALA A 105 6.36 -9.63 11.28
CA ALA A 105 5.24 -8.88 10.73
C ALA A 105 5.65 -8.36 9.34
N PHE A 106 5.05 -8.91 8.29
CA PHE A 106 5.40 -8.58 6.91
C PHE A 106 4.23 -8.85 5.94
N GLY A 107 4.39 -8.53 4.67
CA GLY A 107 3.42 -8.82 3.63
C GLY A 107 2.15 -7.98 3.73
N PHE A 108 2.27 -6.72 4.12
CA PHE A 108 1.12 -5.82 4.33
C PHE A 108 0.38 -5.42 3.06
N SER A 109 0.89 -5.78 1.90
CA SER A 109 0.20 -5.68 0.61
C SER A 109 -0.39 -4.28 0.31
N GLY A 110 0.34 -3.22 0.70
CA GLY A 110 -0.05 -1.83 0.52
C GLY A 110 -0.98 -1.25 1.60
N HIS A 111 -1.46 -2.04 2.55
CA HIS A 111 -2.41 -1.61 3.58
C HIS A 111 -1.78 -1.27 4.95
N GLY A 112 -0.45 -1.49 5.09
CA GLY A 112 0.25 -1.44 6.37
C GLY A 112 0.07 -0.13 7.13
N PHE A 113 0.10 1.02 6.45
CA PHE A 113 -0.07 2.31 7.10
C PHE A 113 -1.43 2.42 7.82
N GLY A 114 -2.53 2.09 7.13
CA GLY A 114 -3.87 2.22 7.70
C GLY A 114 -4.15 1.28 8.87
N ILE A 115 -3.55 0.08 8.87
CA ILE A 115 -3.76 -0.92 9.93
C ILE A 115 -2.68 -0.90 11.02
N SER A 116 -1.66 -0.04 10.90
CA SER A 116 -0.52 0.00 11.82
C SER A 116 -0.89 0.14 13.31
N PRO A 117 -1.91 0.91 13.73
CA PRO A 117 -2.27 0.99 15.15
C PRO A 117 -2.74 -0.36 15.70
N ALA A 118 -3.58 -1.09 14.94
CA ALA A 118 -4.05 -2.40 15.32
C ALA A 118 -2.92 -3.44 15.35
N VAL A 119 -2.06 -3.40 14.33
CA VAL A 119 -0.87 -4.27 14.27
C VAL A 119 0.06 -4.03 15.44
N SER A 120 0.26 -2.78 15.86
CA SER A 120 1.12 -2.45 17.01
C SER A 120 0.60 -3.07 18.32
N ILE A 121 -0.71 -3.05 18.53
CA ILE A 121 -1.33 -3.71 19.70
C ILE A 121 -1.11 -5.22 19.61
N ALA A 122 -1.45 -5.84 18.50
CA ALA A 122 -1.29 -7.27 18.32
C ALA A 122 0.15 -7.75 18.51
N LEU A 123 1.13 -7.03 17.94
CA LEU A 123 2.55 -7.33 18.10
C LEU A 123 3.02 -7.18 19.54
N SER A 124 2.61 -6.13 20.23
CA SER A 124 2.96 -5.93 21.65
C SER A 124 2.47 -7.08 22.51
N GLU A 125 1.20 -7.49 22.32
CA GLU A 125 0.63 -8.63 23.05
C GLU A 125 1.31 -9.95 22.68
N LEU A 126 1.59 -10.16 21.41
CA LEU A 126 2.25 -11.37 20.92
C LEU A 126 3.66 -11.53 21.50
N ILE A 127 4.43 -10.43 21.57
CA ILE A 127 5.78 -10.42 22.14
C ILE A 127 5.74 -10.60 23.66
N LEU A 128 4.88 -9.87 24.36
CA LEU A 128 4.85 -9.87 25.82
C LEU A 128 4.16 -11.10 26.41
N ASN A 129 3.10 -11.56 25.77
CA ASN A 129 2.19 -12.58 26.32
C ASN A 129 2.17 -13.87 25.47
N GLY A 130 2.88 -13.92 24.37
CA GLY A 130 2.89 -15.04 23.44
C GLY A 130 1.64 -15.19 22.58
N LYS A 131 0.65 -14.31 22.75
CA LYS A 131 -0.61 -14.31 21.98
C LYS A 131 -1.23 -12.92 21.95
N SER A 132 -1.92 -12.59 20.88
CA SER A 132 -2.81 -11.42 20.81
C SER A 132 -4.19 -11.78 21.35
N THR A 133 -4.75 -10.91 22.19
CA THR A 133 -6.06 -11.09 22.84
C THR A 133 -7.04 -9.98 22.49
N THR A 134 -6.54 -8.80 22.17
CA THR A 134 -7.34 -7.64 21.78
C THR A 134 -7.77 -7.72 20.32
N ILE A 135 -6.90 -8.26 19.47
CA ILE A 135 -7.12 -8.38 18.03
C ILE A 135 -6.92 -9.83 17.62
N ASP A 136 -7.93 -10.40 16.95
CA ASP A 136 -7.83 -11.75 16.39
C ASP A 136 -6.91 -11.75 15.17
N ILE A 137 -5.72 -12.32 15.34
CA ILE A 137 -4.73 -12.51 14.28
C ILE A 137 -4.58 -13.99 13.88
N SER A 138 -5.51 -14.86 14.28
CA SER A 138 -5.42 -16.31 14.06
C SER A 138 -5.26 -16.70 12.59
N GLN A 139 -5.83 -15.91 11.68
CA GLN A 139 -5.69 -16.12 10.23
C GLN A 139 -4.38 -15.57 9.65
N LEU A 140 -3.63 -14.79 10.42
CA LEU A 140 -2.41 -14.13 9.96
C LEU A 140 -1.15 -14.92 10.30
N ASN A 141 -1.31 -16.18 10.71
CA ASN A 141 -0.21 -17.02 11.15
C ASN A 141 0.79 -17.34 10.04
N TYR A 142 2.06 -17.53 10.44
CA TYR A 142 3.17 -17.84 9.54
C TYR A 142 3.00 -19.18 8.80
N ASP A 143 2.38 -20.15 9.47
CA ASP A 143 2.22 -21.52 8.97
C ASP A 143 1.10 -21.68 7.93
N ARG A 144 0.29 -20.64 7.67
CA ARG A 144 -0.88 -20.74 6.81
C ARG A 144 -0.58 -21.12 5.34
N PHE A 145 0.68 -20.90 4.93
CA PHE A 145 1.15 -21.30 3.59
C PHE A 145 1.82 -22.65 3.53
N LYS A 146 2.04 -23.29 4.68
CA LYS A 146 2.57 -24.66 4.70
C LYS A 146 1.50 -25.59 4.15
N ALA A 147 1.89 -26.43 3.17
CA ALA A 147 1.00 -27.45 2.67
C ALA A 147 0.49 -28.29 3.85
N LYS A 148 -0.82 -28.46 3.96
CA LYS A 148 -1.40 -29.45 4.88
C LYS A 148 -0.96 -30.81 4.33
N GLY A 149 0.07 -31.40 4.95
CA GLY A 149 0.51 -32.77 4.64
C GLY A 149 -0.58 -33.79 4.97
#